data_ba4cd0201b6520c07e969878c8c91772
#
_entry.id   ba4cd0201b6520c07e969878c8c91772
#
_cell.length_a   1.000
_cell.length_b   1.000
_cell.length_c   1.000
_cell.angle_alpha   90.00
_cell.angle_beta   90.00
_cell.angle_gamma   90.00
#
_symmetry.space_group_name_H-M   'P 1'
#
loop_
_entity.id
_entity.type
_entity.pdbx_description
1 polymer ?
#
loop_
_entity_poly.entity_id
_entity_poly.type
_entity_poly.pdbx_seq_one_letter_code
_entity_poly.pdbx_strand_id
1 'polypeptide(L)'
;WWIGVPWGWETLSPVEPSESIETVSDGIINAGAIFFAVALLSTALLGRWFCGWGCHIVLLQDWCLRMLSKAGIRPRAFRSRLLRWAPLLLAAYMFLWPVFYRLVVAPYTRPDLTWPGFHLELLTRDLWATMPGFWVSVVFLFICGFVTVYVLGAKGFCTYACPYGGFFAPLDRFSVRRVVASDMCE
;
A
#
# COMPACT_ATOMS: atom_id res chain seq x y z
N TRP A 1 -16.99 -17.47 6.77
CA TRP A 1 -16.19 -18.46 6.02
C TRP A 1 -17.05 -19.69 5.66
N TRP A 2 -17.89 -20.17 6.56
CA TRP A 2 -18.74 -21.34 6.34
C TRP A 2 -19.99 -21.08 5.50
N ILE A 3 -20.38 -19.84 5.31
CA ILE A 3 -21.66 -19.48 4.65
C ILE A 3 -21.48 -19.18 3.16
N GLY A 4 -20.38 -18.59 2.74
CA GLY A 4 -20.17 -18.19 1.34
C GLY A 4 -19.71 -19.30 0.41
N VAL A 5 -18.77 -20.15 0.87
CA VAL A 5 -18.14 -21.19 0.04
C VAL A 5 -19.14 -22.25 -0.46
N PRO A 6 -20.08 -22.79 0.36
CA PRO A 6 -21.04 -23.78 -0.12
C PRO A 6 -22.06 -23.24 -1.13
N TRP A 7 -22.29 -21.93 -1.14
CA TRP A 7 -23.29 -21.29 -2.01
C TRP A 7 -22.68 -20.73 -3.29
N GLY A 8 -21.35 -20.82 -3.45
CA GLY A 8 -20.65 -20.35 -4.67
C GLY A 8 -20.80 -18.84 -4.91
N TRP A 9 -20.93 -18.05 -3.84
CA TRP A 9 -21.05 -16.60 -3.97
C TRP A 9 -19.76 -15.99 -4.50
N GLU A 10 -19.90 -15.21 -5.54
CA GLU A 10 -18.83 -14.37 -6.07
C GLU A 10 -18.90 -13.00 -5.38
N THR A 11 -17.75 -12.54 -4.88
CA THR A 11 -17.60 -11.24 -4.26
C THR A 11 -16.62 -10.39 -5.05
N LEU A 12 -16.69 -9.07 -4.88
CA LEU A 12 -15.71 -8.18 -5.46
C LEU A 12 -14.31 -8.54 -4.92
N SER A 13 -13.31 -8.54 -5.80
CA SER A 13 -11.91 -8.72 -5.38
C SER A 13 -11.51 -7.64 -4.37
N PRO A 14 -10.51 -7.87 -3.49
CA PRO A 14 -10.13 -6.90 -2.47
C PRO A 14 -9.85 -5.53 -3.07
N VAL A 15 -10.42 -4.48 -2.47
CA VAL A 15 -10.25 -3.09 -2.91
C VAL A 15 -9.12 -2.46 -2.14
N GLU A 16 -7.90 -2.96 -2.36
CA GLU A 16 -6.69 -2.47 -1.72
C GLU A 16 -5.61 -2.13 -2.75
N PRO A 17 -4.77 -1.10 -2.50
CA PRO A 17 -3.65 -0.79 -3.40
C PRO A 17 -2.66 -1.94 -3.60
N SER A 18 -2.56 -2.87 -2.63
CA SER A 18 -1.71 -4.06 -2.68
C SER A 18 -2.02 -4.98 -3.86
N GLU A 19 -3.29 -5.11 -4.20
CA GLU A 19 -3.76 -5.96 -5.30
C GLU A 19 -3.29 -5.44 -6.68
N SER A 20 -2.92 -4.15 -6.79
CA SER A 20 -2.39 -3.58 -8.02
C SER A 20 -1.07 -4.21 -8.50
N ILE A 21 -0.37 -4.93 -7.63
CA ILE A 21 0.85 -5.65 -7.98
C ILE A 21 0.54 -6.80 -8.93
N GLU A 22 -0.58 -7.49 -8.79
CA GLU A 22 -1.01 -8.57 -9.67
C GLU A 22 -1.19 -8.10 -11.12
N THR A 23 -1.59 -6.84 -11.31
CA THR A 23 -1.68 -6.27 -12.66
C THR A 23 -0.31 -6.21 -13.34
N VAL A 24 0.72 -5.94 -12.56
CA VAL A 24 2.09 -5.83 -13.09
C VAL A 24 2.77 -7.20 -13.16
N SER A 25 2.50 -8.09 -12.21
CA SER A 25 3.09 -9.42 -12.19
C SER A 25 2.39 -10.41 -13.12
N ASP A 26 1.07 -10.41 -13.16
CA ASP A 26 0.27 -11.45 -13.83
C ASP A 26 -0.67 -10.91 -14.91
N GLY A 27 -0.73 -9.59 -15.09
CA GLY A 27 -1.61 -8.95 -16.07
C GLY A 27 -3.08 -8.91 -15.64
N ILE A 28 -3.39 -9.21 -14.38
CA ILE A 28 -4.76 -9.24 -13.86
C ILE A 28 -5.19 -7.83 -13.44
N ILE A 29 -6.18 -7.27 -14.12
CA ILE A 29 -6.80 -6.01 -13.73
C ILE A 29 -7.94 -6.33 -12.76
N ASN A 30 -7.67 -6.18 -11.47
CA ASN A 30 -8.62 -6.41 -10.40
C ASN A 30 -9.21 -5.08 -9.86
N ALA A 31 -10.18 -5.17 -8.93
CA ALA A 31 -10.80 -3.98 -8.34
C ALA A 31 -9.80 -3.12 -7.56
N GLY A 32 -8.79 -3.74 -6.93
CA GLY A 32 -7.72 -3.03 -6.24
C GLY A 32 -6.85 -2.19 -7.17
N ALA A 33 -6.53 -2.70 -8.37
CA ALA A 33 -5.78 -1.95 -9.37
C ALA A 33 -6.55 -0.73 -9.88
N ILE A 34 -7.85 -0.89 -10.16
CA ILE A 34 -8.72 0.22 -10.58
C ILE A 34 -8.80 1.26 -9.46
N PHE A 35 -9.02 0.81 -8.23
CA PHE A 35 -9.05 1.68 -7.07
C PHE A 35 -7.74 2.45 -6.89
N PHE A 36 -6.60 1.78 -7.03
CA PHE A 36 -5.29 2.41 -6.92
C PHE A 36 -5.07 3.47 -8.01
N ALA A 37 -5.45 3.17 -9.26
CA ALA A 37 -5.39 4.14 -10.36
C ALA A 37 -6.27 5.37 -10.10
N VAL A 38 -7.50 5.17 -9.63
CA VAL A 38 -8.42 6.26 -9.25
C VAL A 38 -7.85 7.07 -8.07
N ALA A 39 -7.28 6.41 -7.06
CA ALA A 39 -6.65 7.07 -5.93
C ALA A 39 -5.43 7.91 -6.35
N LEU A 40 -4.61 7.42 -7.27
CA LEU A 40 -3.49 8.18 -7.85
C LEU A 40 -3.97 9.42 -8.63
N LEU A 41 -4.93 9.24 -9.53
CA LEU A 41 -5.49 10.35 -10.30
C LEU A 41 -6.15 11.40 -9.40
N SER A 42 -6.92 10.96 -8.42
CA SER A 42 -7.54 11.87 -7.45
C SER A 42 -6.51 12.61 -6.59
N THR A 43 -5.37 11.99 -6.30
CA THR A 43 -4.28 12.65 -5.56
C THR A 43 -3.64 13.78 -6.37
N ALA A 44 -3.56 13.66 -7.69
CA ALA A 44 -3.09 14.74 -8.55
C ALA A 44 -4.02 15.99 -8.50
N LEU A 45 -5.30 15.80 -8.18
CA LEU A 45 -6.29 16.89 -8.08
C LEU A 45 -6.45 17.40 -6.64
N LEU A 46 -6.58 16.51 -5.69
CA LEU A 46 -6.99 16.79 -4.31
C LEU A 46 -5.85 16.70 -3.29
N GLY A 47 -4.64 16.35 -3.73
CA GLY A 47 -3.54 16.06 -2.83
C GLY A 47 -3.70 14.69 -2.14
N ARG A 48 -2.96 14.45 -1.07
CA ARG A 48 -2.92 13.16 -0.35
C ARG A 48 -4.15 12.89 0.52
N TRP A 49 -5.34 13.18 0.03
CA TRP A 49 -6.57 12.97 0.78
C TRP A 49 -6.76 11.49 1.15
N PHE A 50 -6.47 10.59 0.21
CA PHE A 50 -6.62 9.15 0.43
C PHE A 50 -5.75 8.64 1.59
N CYS A 51 -4.47 9.07 1.64
CA CYS A 51 -3.58 8.69 2.74
C CYS A 51 -4.07 9.16 4.12
N GLY A 52 -4.82 10.26 4.18
CA GLY A 52 -5.33 10.81 5.43
C GLY A 52 -6.68 10.24 5.88
N TRP A 53 -7.53 9.82 4.94
CA TRP A 53 -8.94 9.49 5.23
C TRP A 53 -9.30 8.04 4.92
N GLY A 54 -8.73 7.46 3.87
CA GLY A 54 -9.10 6.14 3.36
C GLY A 54 -8.12 5.01 3.69
N CYS A 55 -6.92 5.33 4.16
CA CYS A 55 -5.90 4.32 4.39
C CYS A 55 -6.01 3.70 5.78
N HIS A 56 -6.29 2.41 5.85
CA HIS A 56 -6.39 1.66 7.11
C HIS A 56 -5.06 1.61 7.89
N ILE A 57 -3.90 1.68 7.21
CA ILE A 57 -2.59 1.73 7.86
C ILE A 57 -2.39 3.03 8.65
N VAL A 58 -2.89 4.16 8.13
CA VAL A 58 -2.86 5.43 8.88
C VAL A 58 -3.73 5.34 10.12
N LEU A 59 -4.93 4.79 10.00
CA LEU A 59 -5.81 4.56 11.15
C LEU A 59 -5.15 3.67 12.21
N LEU A 60 -4.49 2.59 11.78
CA LEU A 60 -3.73 1.71 12.65
C LEU A 60 -2.62 2.47 13.39
N GLN A 61 -1.82 3.27 12.67
CA GLN A 61 -0.73 4.05 13.28
C GLN A 61 -1.25 5.10 14.26
N ASP A 62 -2.34 5.78 13.93
CA ASP A 62 -2.97 6.75 14.84
C ASP A 62 -3.51 6.07 16.11
N TRP A 63 -4.07 4.86 15.97
CA TRP A 63 -4.51 4.06 17.11
C TRP A 63 -3.33 3.62 17.98
N CYS A 64 -2.26 3.09 17.38
CA CYS A 64 -1.04 2.70 18.09
C CYS A 64 -0.38 3.89 18.80
N LEU A 65 -0.36 5.07 18.14
CA LEU A 65 0.15 6.30 18.75
C LEU A 65 -0.65 6.68 20.00
N ARG A 66 -1.98 6.61 19.95
CA ARG A 66 -2.85 6.87 21.10
C ARG A 66 -2.60 5.88 22.24
N MET A 67 -2.41 4.59 21.92
CA MET A 67 -2.08 3.57 22.90
C MET A 67 -0.73 3.84 23.57
N LEU A 68 0.31 4.13 22.80
CA LEU A 68 1.64 4.47 23.30
C LEU A 68 1.59 5.74 24.19
N SER A 69 0.86 6.77 23.76
CA SER A 69 0.73 8.00 24.54
C SER A 69 0.01 7.79 25.86
N LYS A 70 -1.02 6.93 25.92
CA LYS A 70 -1.70 6.54 27.16
C LYS A 70 -0.79 5.74 28.09
N ALA A 71 0.14 4.97 27.54
CA ALA A 71 1.17 4.24 28.31
C ALA A 71 2.34 5.15 28.72
N GLY A 72 2.29 6.45 28.45
CA GLY A 72 3.37 7.40 28.78
C GLY A 72 4.61 7.28 27.88
N ILE A 73 4.54 6.47 26.83
CA ILE A 73 5.65 6.24 25.91
C ILE A 73 5.61 7.30 24.80
N ARG A 74 6.66 8.09 24.69
CA ARG A 74 6.78 9.10 23.63
C ARG A 74 7.53 8.52 22.43
N PRO A 75 6.94 8.50 21.22
CA PRO A 75 7.61 8.06 20.01
C PRO A 75 8.82 8.93 19.70
N ARG A 76 9.85 8.33 19.14
CA ARG A 76 11.01 9.06 18.64
C ARG A 76 10.66 9.69 17.29
N ALA A 77 10.88 11.00 17.15
CA ALA A 77 10.75 11.68 15.86
C ALA A 77 12.03 11.46 15.04
N PHE A 78 12.10 10.34 14.35
CA PHE A 78 13.21 10.07 13.45
C PHE A 78 13.08 10.90 12.16
N ARG A 79 14.14 11.62 11.80
CA ARG A 79 14.19 12.42 10.56
C ARG A 79 15.46 12.09 9.78
N SER A 80 15.31 11.42 8.66
CA SER A 80 16.42 11.15 7.73
C SER A 80 16.05 11.61 6.33
N ARG A 81 16.91 12.42 5.71
CA ARG A 81 16.74 12.85 4.31
C ARG A 81 16.93 11.69 3.33
N LEU A 82 17.88 10.81 3.62
CA LEU A 82 18.17 9.65 2.79
C LEU A 82 17.01 8.64 2.81
N LEU A 83 16.48 8.34 3.99
CA LEU A 83 15.43 7.35 4.16
C LEU A 83 14.09 7.78 3.53
N ARG A 84 13.90 9.07 3.20
CA ARG A 84 12.72 9.54 2.46
C ARG A 84 12.63 9.00 1.03
N TRP A 85 13.75 8.53 0.47
CA TRP A 85 13.75 7.89 -0.85
C TRP A 85 13.35 6.41 -0.80
N ALA A 86 13.36 5.79 0.39
CA ALA A 86 13.04 4.38 0.55
C ALA A 86 11.65 4.01 0.00
N PRO A 87 10.55 4.76 0.22
CA PRO A 87 9.27 4.45 -0.40
C PRO A 87 9.30 4.43 -1.92
N LEU A 88 10.02 5.36 -2.54
CA LEU A 88 10.16 5.41 -4.00
C LEU A 88 10.98 4.23 -4.52
N LEU A 89 12.06 3.87 -3.85
CA LEU A 89 12.87 2.70 -4.21
C LEU A 89 12.08 1.40 -4.04
N LEU A 90 11.31 1.27 -2.97
CA LEU A 90 10.42 0.13 -2.74
C LEU A 90 9.32 0.06 -3.82
N ALA A 91 8.71 1.19 -4.16
CA ALA A 91 7.73 1.29 -5.24
C ALA A 91 8.34 0.85 -6.58
N ALA A 92 9.51 1.38 -6.92
CA ALA A 92 10.23 0.99 -8.12
C ALA A 92 10.55 -0.51 -8.11
N TYR A 93 11.04 -1.05 -7.01
CA TYR A 93 11.31 -2.47 -6.89
C TYR A 93 10.03 -3.32 -7.07
N MET A 94 8.94 -2.98 -6.39
CA MET A 94 7.71 -3.77 -6.43
C MET A 94 7.03 -3.76 -7.81
N PHE A 95 7.07 -2.64 -8.53
CA PHE A 95 6.36 -2.49 -9.79
C PHE A 95 7.25 -2.68 -11.03
N LEU A 96 8.52 -2.26 -10.99
CA LEU A 96 9.42 -2.38 -12.13
C LEU A 96 10.13 -3.73 -12.19
N TRP A 97 10.41 -4.34 -11.03
CA TRP A 97 11.10 -5.64 -11.00
C TRP A 97 10.33 -6.77 -11.68
N PRO A 98 9.01 -6.97 -11.45
CA PRO A 98 8.25 -7.99 -12.16
C PRO A 98 8.26 -7.79 -13.69
N VAL A 99 8.13 -6.53 -14.13
CA VAL A 99 8.19 -6.18 -15.56
C VAL A 99 9.57 -6.49 -16.13
N PHE A 100 10.62 -6.03 -15.47
CA PHE A 100 12.00 -6.28 -15.88
C PHE A 100 12.29 -7.79 -15.91
N TYR A 101 11.88 -8.52 -14.89
CA TYR A 101 12.08 -9.96 -14.82
C TYR A 101 11.41 -10.67 -16.00
N ARG A 102 10.16 -10.36 -16.31
CA ARG A 102 9.42 -11.01 -17.41
C ARG A 102 9.94 -10.62 -18.80
N LEU A 103 10.36 -9.37 -18.98
CA LEU A 103 10.83 -8.92 -20.30
C LEU A 103 12.28 -9.30 -20.59
N VAL A 104 13.13 -9.34 -19.57
CA VAL A 104 14.58 -9.49 -19.76
C VAL A 104 15.07 -10.85 -19.26
N VAL A 105 14.65 -11.30 -18.09
CA VAL A 105 15.20 -12.50 -17.44
C VAL A 105 14.44 -13.77 -17.84
N ALA A 106 13.13 -13.72 -17.83
CA ALA A 106 12.28 -14.88 -18.09
C ALA A 106 12.51 -15.52 -19.47
N PRO A 107 12.71 -14.78 -20.57
CA PRO A 107 12.99 -15.40 -21.87
C PRO A 107 14.20 -16.31 -21.90
N TYR A 108 15.19 -16.03 -21.01
CA TYR A 108 16.43 -16.84 -20.93
C TYR A 108 16.36 -17.96 -19.91
N THR A 109 15.58 -17.77 -18.83
CA THR A 109 15.55 -18.71 -17.70
C THR A 109 14.31 -19.60 -17.68
N ARG A 110 13.18 -19.10 -18.15
CA ARG A 110 11.88 -19.77 -18.16
C ARG A 110 11.05 -19.32 -19.37
N PRO A 111 11.30 -19.91 -20.55
CA PRO A 111 10.60 -19.52 -21.78
C PRO A 111 9.08 -19.77 -21.73
N ASP A 112 8.62 -20.60 -20.80
CA ASP A 112 7.20 -20.90 -20.58
C ASP A 112 6.44 -19.74 -19.91
N LEU A 113 7.14 -18.80 -19.26
CA LEU A 113 6.57 -17.60 -18.64
C LEU A 113 6.43 -16.47 -19.67
N THR A 114 5.58 -16.68 -20.66
CA THR A 114 5.16 -15.58 -21.56
C THR A 114 4.29 -14.58 -20.79
N TRP A 115 4.29 -13.33 -21.25
CA TRP A 115 3.37 -12.34 -20.67
C TRP A 115 1.93 -12.77 -20.96
N PRO A 116 1.06 -12.97 -19.94
CA PRO A 116 -0.26 -13.57 -20.13
C PRO A 116 -1.26 -12.66 -20.85
N GLY A 117 -0.87 -11.43 -21.14
CA GLY A 117 -1.79 -10.39 -21.59
C GLY A 117 -2.59 -9.80 -20.44
N PHE A 118 -3.27 -8.68 -20.69
CA PHE A 118 -4.14 -8.07 -19.69
C PHE A 118 -5.53 -8.70 -19.76
N HIS A 119 -6.04 -9.16 -18.62
CA HIS A 119 -7.42 -9.63 -18.48
C HIS A 119 -8.06 -9.03 -17.22
N LEU A 120 -9.37 -8.88 -17.28
CA LEU A 120 -10.14 -8.22 -16.23
C LEU A 120 -10.77 -9.28 -15.33
N GLU A 121 -10.39 -9.27 -14.05
CA GLU A 121 -10.94 -10.14 -13.01
C GLU A 121 -11.41 -9.29 -11.82
N LEU A 122 -12.69 -8.91 -11.82
CA LEU A 122 -13.26 -8.08 -10.75
C LEU A 122 -13.89 -8.89 -9.63
N LEU A 123 -14.17 -10.17 -9.88
CA LEU A 123 -14.87 -11.04 -8.94
C LEU A 123 -13.93 -12.13 -8.44
N THR A 124 -13.99 -12.42 -7.16
CA THR A 124 -13.33 -13.58 -6.56
C THR A 124 -14.36 -14.49 -5.88
N ARG A 125 -14.10 -15.79 -5.94
CA ARG A 125 -14.91 -16.80 -5.24
C ARG A 125 -14.43 -17.09 -3.84
N ASP A 126 -13.19 -16.78 -3.56
CA ASP A 126 -12.57 -17.07 -2.27
C ASP A 126 -11.83 -15.86 -1.71
N LEU A 127 -12.60 -14.87 -1.25
CA LEU A 127 -12.07 -13.66 -0.61
C LEU A 127 -11.20 -13.99 0.62
N TRP A 128 -11.51 -15.08 1.31
CA TRP A 128 -10.78 -15.46 2.52
C TRP A 128 -9.42 -16.08 2.23
N ALA A 129 -9.24 -16.68 1.06
CA ALA A 129 -7.94 -17.22 0.66
C ALA A 129 -6.92 -16.10 0.39
N THR A 130 -7.39 -14.91 -0.02
CA THR A 130 -6.53 -13.73 -0.24
C THR A 130 -6.15 -13.03 1.06
N MET A 131 -6.85 -13.31 2.16
CA MET A 131 -6.57 -12.70 3.46
C MET A 131 -5.36 -13.34 4.14
N PRO A 132 -4.43 -12.53 4.68
CA PRO A 132 -3.29 -13.06 5.41
C PRO A 132 -3.75 -13.83 6.66
N GLY A 133 -3.07 -14.94 6.97
CA GLY A 133 -3.38 -15.73 8.15
C GLY A 133 -3.26 -14.92 9.45
N PHE A 134 -4.00 -15.33 10.48
CA PHE A 134 -4.08 -14.63 11.78
C PHE A 134 -2.71 -14.22 12.34
N TRP A 135 -1.75 -15.13 12.38
CA TRP A 135 -0.42 -14.86 12.94
C TRP A 135 0.36 -13.84 12.10
N VAL A 136 0.25 -13.93 10.78
CA VAL A 136 0.88 -12.94 9.88
C VAL A 136 0.27 -11.56 10.11
N SER A 137 -1.04 -11.48 10.26
CA SER A 137 -1.75 -10.24 10.54
C SER A 137 -1.33 -9.61 11.88
N VAL A 138 -1.19 -10.42 12.93
CA VAL A 138 -0.73 -9.95 14.26
C VAL A 138 0.70 -9.41 14.20
N VAL A 139 1.62 -10.13 13.55
CA VAL A 139 3.00 -9.69 13.40
C VAL A 139 3.08 -8.42 12.57
N PHE A 140 2.33 -8.36 11.47
CA PHE A 140 2.26 -7.16 10.61
C PHE A 140 1.72 -5.95 11.38
N LEU A 141 0.62 -6.11 12.12
CA LEU A 141 0.04 -5.07 12.97
C LEU A 141 1.04 -4.58 14.01
N PHE A 142 1.77 -5.49 14.65
CA PHE A 142 2.77 -5.13 15.64
C PHE A 142 3.93 -4.35 15.02
N ILE A 143 4.49 -4.82 13.90
CA ILE A 143 5.62 -4.17 13.23
C ILE A 143 5.18 -2.84 12.61
N CYS A 144 4.15 -2.84 11.75
CA CYS A 144 3.72 -1.64 11.02
C CYS A 144 3.01 -0.61 11.90
N GLY A 145 2.40 -1.05 13.00
CA GLY A 145 1.77 -0.18 13.99
C GLY A 145 2.75 0.26 15.06
N PHE A 146 3.00 -0.60 16.04
CA PHE A 146 3.72 -0.21 17.27
C PHE A 146 5.21 0.08 17.03
N VAL A 147 5.95 -0.83 16.36
CA VAL A 147 7.39 -0.67 16.18
C VAL A 147 7.70 0.55 15.31
N THR A 148 7.00 0.69 14.18
CA THR A 148 7.25 1.81 13.26
C THR A 148 6.84 3.14 13.89
N VAL A 149 5.73 3.21 14.62
CA VAL A 149 5.32 4.43 15.33
C VAL A 149 6.32 4.79 16.43
N TYR A 150 6.80 3.80 17.19
CA TYR A 150 7.77 4.05 18.26
C TYR A 150 9.12 4.54 17.72
N VAL A 151 9.66 3.90 16.66
CA VAL A 151 11.01 4.17 16.14
C VAL A 151 11.02 5.35 15.17
N LEU A 152 10.04 5.45 14.27
CA LEU A 152 10.02 6.40 13.16
C LEU A 152 9.07 7.59 13.40
N GLY A 153 8.25 7.53 14.45
CA GLY A 153 7.27 8.57 14.79
C GLY A 153 5.88 8.32 14.20
N ALA A 154 4.94 9.23 14.47
CA ALA A 154 3.49 9.11 14.28
C ALA A 154 3.10 8.74 12.89
N LYS A 155 3.69 8.79 11.84
CA LYS A 155 3.38 8.34 10.48
C LYS A 155 4.64 7.78 9.80
N GLY A 156 5.47 7.10 10.61
CA GLY A 156 6.76 6.63 10.20
C GLY A 156 6.71 5.61 9.06
N PHE A 157 5.76 4.67 9.10
CA PHE A 157 5.57 3.72 8.01
C PHE A 157 5.22 4.43 6.70
N CYS A 158 4.25 5.36 6.72
CA CYS A 158 3.84 6.09 5.53
C CYS A 158 4.96 6.94 4.92
N THR A 159 5.86 7.46 5.78
CA THR A 159 6.94 8.35 5.37
C THR A 159 8.17 7.60 4.86
N TYR A 160 8.47 6.41 5.40
CA TYR A 160 9.74 5.74 5.18
C TYR A 160 9.66 4.30 4.65
N ALA A 161 8.50 3.65 4.75
CA ALA A 161 8.37 2.23 4.41
C ALA A 161 7.23 1.93 3.42
N CYS A 162 6.23 2.82 3.25
CA CYS A 162 5.09 2.55 2.39
C CYS A 162 5.47 2.72 0.90
N PRO A 163 5.48 1.66 0.08
CA PRO A 163 5.80 1.76 -1.33
C PRO A 163 4.78 2.59 -2.12
N TYR A 164 3.51 2.52 -1.73
CA TYR A 164 2.44 3.32 -2.35
C TYR A 164 2.64 4.82 -2.10
N GLY A 165 3.20 5.16 -0.92
CA GLY A 165 3.63 6.52 -0.60
C GLY A 165 4.67 7.06 -1.59
N GLY A 166 5.47 6.18 -2.18
CA GLY A 166 6.43 6.51 -3.23
C GLY A 166 5.77 7.04 -4.51
N PHE A 167 4.55 6.60 -4.83
CA PHE A 167 3.76 7.12 -5.96
C PHE A 167 2.96 8.37 -5.57
N PHE A 168 2.33 8.35 -4.41
CA PHE A 168 1.52 9.48 -3.94
C PHE A 168 2.34 10.74 -3.68
N ALA A 169 3.59 10.60 -3.21
CA ALA A 169 4.42 11.73 -2.86
C ALA A 169 4.85 12.62 -4.05
N PRO A 170 5.30 12.08 -5.20
CA PRO A 170 5.55 12.87 -6.40
C PRO A 170 4.29 13.53 -6.96
N LEU A 171 3.16 12.77 -7.02
CA LEU A 171 1.90 13.28 -7.55
C LEU A 171 1.33 14.44 -6.73
N ASP A 172 1.45 14.39 -5.42
CA ASP A 172 1.05 15.45 -4.52
C ASP A 172 1.77 16.79 -4.81
N ARG A 173 2.99 16.73 -5.33
CA ARG A 173 3.71 17.96 -5.74
C ARG A 173 3.04 18.69 -6.91
N PHE A 174 2.31 17.97 -7.74
CA PHE A 174 1.58 18.51 -8.89
C PHE A 174 0.12 18.80 -8.56
N SER A 175 -0.34 18.49 -7.34
CA SER A 175 -1.74 18.67 -6.96
C SER A 175 -2.14 20.16 -6.97
N VAL A 176 -3.37 20.38 -7.43
CA VAL A 176 -3.96 21.72 -7.48
C VAL A 176 -4.22 22.27 -6.06
N ARG A 177 -4.56 21.37 -5.12
CA ARG A 177 -4.81 21.70 -3.72
C ARG A 177 -3.70 21.13 -2.85
N ARG A 178 -2.89 22.01 -2.28
CA ARG A 178 -1.84 21.64 -1.32
C ARG A 178 -2.25 21.99 0.10
N VAL A 179 -2.04 21.06 1.00
CA VAL A 179 -2.02 21.36 2.44
C VAL A 179 -0.64 21.93 2.74
N VAL A 180 -0.57 23.21 3.02
CA VAL A 180 0.68 23.88 3.43
C VAL A 180 0.61 24.03 4.95
N ALA A 181 1.62 23.47 5.65
CA ALA A 181 1.80 23.78 7.06
C ALA A 181 2.27 25.23 7.18
N SER A 182 1.51 26.06 7.88
CA SER A 182 1.95 27.40 8.25
C SER A 182 2.79 27.35 9.52
N ASP A 183 3.63 28.36 9.73
CA ASP A 183 4.49 28.48 10.93
C ASP A 183 3.68 28.59 12.24
N MET A 184 2.34 28.70 12.15
CA MET A 184 1.43 28.67 13.30
C MET A 184 1.07 27.27 13.78
N CYS A 185 1.60 26.22 13.18
CA CYS A 185 1.42 24.83 13.61
C CYS A 185 2.59 24.37 14.51
N GLU A 186 2.95 25.14 15.54
CA GLU A 186 3.82 24.71 16.63
C GLU A 186 3.07 23.93 17.71
#